data_b29ab84dfc3ff94d9f0b78113920dc93
#
_entry.id   b29ab84dfc3ff94d9f0b78113920dc93
#
_cell.length_a   1.000
_cell.length_b   1.000
_cell.length_c   1.000
_cell.angle_alpha   90.00
_cell.angle_beta   90.00
_cell.angle_gamma   90.00
#
_symmetry.space_group_name_H-M   'P 1'
#
loop_
_entity.id
_entity.type
_entity.pdbx_description
1 polymer ?
#
loop_
_entity_poly.entity_id
_entity_poly.type
_entity_poly.pdbx_seq_one_letter_code
_entity_poly.pdbx_strand_id
1 'polypeptide(L)'
;MYDILDSHSVLEVLRPVEDPELRKSLVELNMIRNVKIEGGQVSFTLVLTTPACPLREFIVEDCQKAVKKLPGVTDVIIEVTAETPQQKSLPDRHGVPGVKNIIAVSSGKGGVGKSTVAVNIAVALAQTGAKVGLLDADIYGPNDPTMLGLSDTEINVRSSDGRDILEPAFNHGVKLVSMGFLIDQDQPVIWRGPMLNGVIRQFLYQVEWGELDYLIVDMPPGTGDAQLTLTQAVPMAGVVIVTTPQTVSLLDSRKGLRMFQQLNVPVLGIVENMSYFIPPDQPDKQYDIFGSGGGSKAATELGVPLLGCVPLEIS
;
A
#
# COMPACT_ATOMS: atom_id res chain seq x y z
N MET A 1 40.13 18.11 25.58
CA MET A 1 39.71 16.70 25.56
C MET A 1 39.43 16.44 24.10
N TYR A 2 40.27 15.65 23.42
CA TYR A 2 40.05 15.33 22.00
C TYR A 2 38.86 14.38 21.97
N ASP A 3 37.72 14.84 21.48
CA ASP A 3 36.56 13.99 21.25
C ASP A 3 36.97 12.98 20.18
N ILE A 4 37.13 11.74 20.58
CA ILE A 4 37.44 10.63 19.69
C ILE A 4 36.17 10.41 18.85
N LEU A 5 36.32 10.51 17.53
CA LEU A 5 35.22 10.19 16.60
C LEU A 5 34.93 8.68 16.71
N ASP A 6 33.86 8.34 17.41
CA ASP A 6 33.41 6.96 17.63
C ASP A 6 31.90 6.80 17.34
N SER A 7 31.42 5.57 17.37
CA SER A 7 30.00 5.28 17.08
C SER A 7 29.05 5.91 18.09
N HIS A 8 29.50 6.17 19.31
CA HIS A 8 28.70 6.81 20.35
C HIS A 8 28.48 8.30 20.03
N SER A 9 29.54 9.00 19.66
CA SER A 9 29.47 10.43 19.27
C SER A 9 28.59 10.63 18.02
N VAL A 10 28.60 9.69 17.07
CA VAL A 10 27.70 9.71 15.90
C VAL A 10 26.25 9.55 16.32
N LEU A 11 25.94 8.59 17.20
CA LEU A 11 24.57 8.40 17.69
C LEU A 11 24.06 9.57 18.53
N GLU A 12 24.94 10.22 19.31
CA GLU A 12 24.56 11.39 20.12
C GLU A 12 24.17 12.60 19.25
N VAL A 13 24.88 12.86 18.15
CA VAL A 13 24.50 13.97 17.25
C VAL A 13 23.29 13.64 16.37
N LEU A 14 22.97 12.36 16.19
CA LEU A 14 21.76 11.91 15.51
C LEU A 14 20.53 11.85 16.44
N ARG A 15 20.72 11.87 17.77
CA ARG A 15 19.61 11.82 18.73
C ARG A 15 18.57 12.96 18.59
N PRO A 16 18.96 14.21 18.26
CA PRO A 16 17.99 15.28 17.98
C PRO A 16 17.27 15.16 16.62
N VAL A 17 17.70 14.25 15.74
CA VAL A 17 17.05 14.06 14.46
C VAL A 17 15.83 13.17 14.67
N GLU A 18 14.66 13.73 14.38
CA GLU A 18 13.37 13.07 14.60
C GLU A 18 12.76 12.58 13.27
N ASP A 19 12.04 11.49 13.34
CA ASP A 19 11.10 11.10 12.27
C ASP A 19 9.94 12.10 12.28
N PRO A 20 9.68 12.83 11.17
CA PRO A 20 8.64 13.86 11.15
C PRO A 20 7.21 13.34 11.36
N GLU A 21 6.95 12.08 11.03
CA GLU A 21 5.63 11.45 11.20
C GLU A 21 5.45 10.94 12.63
N LEU A 22 6.46 10.24 13.15
CA LEU A 22 6.41 9.63 14.49
C LEU A 22 6.75 10.61 15.61
N ARG A 23 7.38 11.76 15.29
CA ARG A 23 7.85 12.79 16.26
C ARG A 23 8.69 12.18 17.38
N LYS A 24 9.57 11.25 17.01
CA LYS A 24 10.51 10.58 17.90
C LYS A 24 11.90 10.52 17.27
N SER A 25 12.92 10.49 18.11
CA SER A 25 14.31 10.36 17.67
C SER A 25 14.53 9.11 16.81
N LEU A 26 15.24 9.26 15.69
CA LEU A 26 15.63 8.11 14.84
C LEU A 26 16.47 7.08 15.62
N VAL A 27 17.25 7.54 16.59
CA VAL A 27 18.07 6.67 17.45
C VAL A 27 17.18 5.89 18.43
N GLU A 28 16.20 6.54 19.06
CA GLU A 28 15.23 5.89 19.95
C GLU A 28 14.34 4.87 19.22
N LEU A 29 14.02 5.15 17.96
CA LEU A 29 13.26 4.25 17.09
C LEU A 29 14.12 3.09 16.53
N ASN A 30 15.42 3.04 16.88
CA ASN A 30 16.36 2.04 16.35
C ASN A 30 16.45 2.04 14.82
N MET A 31 16.26 3.20 14.21
CA MET A 31 16.33 3.39 12.75
C MET A 31 17.77 3.62 12.25
N ILE A 32 18.73 3.89 13.14
CA ILE A 32 20.15 4.03 12.81
C ILE A 32 20.89 2.74 13.18
N ARG A 33 21.48 2.07 12.18
CA ARG A 33 22.18 0.79 12.39
C ARG A 33 23.53 0.76 11.66
N ASN A 34 24.37 -0.21 12.02
CA ASN A 34 25.64 -0.52 11.33
C ASN A 34 26.57 0.71 11.19
N VAL A 35 26.70 1.53 12.24
CA VAL A 35 27.59 2.69 12.23
C VAL A 35 29.03 2.23 12.13
N LYS A 36 29.77 2.70 11.10
CA LYS A 36 31.19 2.45 10.86
C LYS A 36 31.92 3.76 10.61
N ILE A 37 33.16 3.83 11.06
CA ILE A 37 34.02 5.00 10.91
C ILE A 37 35.37 4.56 10.40
N GLU A 38 35.76 5.07 9.23
CA GLU A 38 37.02 4.75 8.59
C GLU A 38 37.68 6.05 8.07
N GLY A 39 38.82 6.45 8.66
CA GLY A 39 39.63 7.56 8.18
C GLY A 39 38.89 8.91 8.05
N GLY A 40 37.88 9.17 8.91
CA GLY A 40 37.04 10.36 8.87
C GLY A 40 35.76 10.22 8.03
N GLN A 41 35.59 9.13 7.30
CA GLN A 41 34.34 8.78 6.65
C GLN A 41 33.43 8.04 7.65
N VAL A 42 32.19 8.53 7.79
CA VAL A 42 31.15 7.90 8.63
C VAL A 42 30.14 7.23 7.71
N SER A 43 29.88 5.95 7.91
CA SER A 43 28.81 5.24 7.20
C SER A 43 27.85 4.57 8.16
N PHE A 44 26.56 4.57 7.82
CA PHE A 44 25.52 3.85 8.59
C PHE A 44 24.31 3.53 7.74
N THR A 45 23.50 2.59 8.24
CA THR A 45 22.22 2.23 7.62
C THR A 45 21.08 2.96 8.30
N LEU A 46 20.30 3.72 7.51
CA LEU A 46 19.03 4.31 7.92
C LEU A 46 17.90 3.34 7.55
N VAL A 47 17.23 2.79 8.54
CA VAL A 47 16.11 1.84 8.37
C VAL A 47 14.80 2.59 8.51
N LEU A 48 14.11 2.83 7.39
CA LEU A 48 12.79 3.46 7.36
C LEU A 48 11.68 2.44 7.68
N THR A 49 10.53 2.93 8.11
CA THR A 49 9.35 2.10 8.37
C THR A 49 8.63 1.67 7.10
N THR A 50 8.90 2.33 5.97
CA THR A 50 8.31 2.04 4.66
C THR A 50 9.30 2.34 3.53
N PRO A 51 9.38 1.51 2.48
CA PRO A 51 10.21 1.82 1.30
C PRO A 51 9.72 3.03 0.50
N ALA A 52 8.44 3.39 0.61
CA ALA A 52 7.81 4.52 -0.08
C ALA A 52 7.74 5.79 0.80
N CYS A 53 8.69 6.00 1.72
CA CYS A 53 8.68 7.17 2.60
C CYS A 53 8.85 8.47 1.78
N PRO A 54 7.85 9.37 1.72
CA PRO A 54 7.94 10.63 0.96
C PRO A 54 8.94 11.61 1.57
N LEU A 55 9.30 11.43 2.84
CA LEU A 55 10.24 12.27 3.58
C LEU A 55 11.66 11.71 3.60
N ARG A 56 11.94 10.66 2.81
CA ARG A 56 13.23 9.98 2.75
C ARG A 56 14.40 10.95 2.56
N GLU A 57 14.30 11.81 1.55
CA GLU A 57 15.36 12.76 1.22
C GLU A 57 15.60 13.77 2.35
N PHE A 58 14.54 14.26 2.96
CA PHE A 58 14.60 15.18 4.10
C PHE A 58 15.31 14.54 5.30
N ILE A 59 14.93 13.32 5.68
CA ILE A 59 15.55 12.59 6.79
C ILE A 59 17.04 12.34 6.53
N VAL A 60 17.39 11.93 5.30
CA VAL A 60 18.78 11.71 4.87
C VAL A 60 19.60 13.00 4.98
N GLU A 61 19.07 14.13 4.50
CA GLU A 61 19.75 15.41 4.59
C GLU A 61 19.97 15.85 6.04
N ASP A 62 18.99 15.68 6.90
CA ASP A 62 19.10 16.07 8.31
C ASP A 62 20.13 15.20 9.06
N CYS A 63 20.15 13.89 8.76
CA CYS A 63 21.20 12.99 9.26
C CYS A 63 22.59 13.44 8.79
N GLN A 64 22.74 13.74 7.50
CA GLN A 64 24.02 14.21 6.94
C GLN A 64 24.48 15.52 7.59
N LYS A 65 23.56 16.48 7.74
CA LYS A 65 23.84 17.77 8.39
C LYS A 65 24.27 17.60 9.85
N ALA A 66 23.63 16.66 10.57
CA ALA A 66 23.96 16.40 11.96
C ALA A 66 25.37 15.79 12.10
N VAL A 67 25.68 14.74 11.33
CA VAL A 67 26.96 14.02 11.42
C VAL A 67 28.13 14.87 10.92
N LYS A 68 27.96 15.70 9.89
CA LYS A 68 28.98 16.62 9.36
C LYS A 68 29.42 17.70 10.38
N LYS A 69 28.68 17.92 11.47
CA LYS A 69 29.09 18.84 12.55
C LYS A 69 30.15 18.24 13.45
N LEU A 70 30.38 16.93 13.42
CA LEU A 70 31.42 16.32 14.26
C LEU A 70 32.82 16.64 13.74
N PRO A 71 33.73 17.00 14.65
CA PRO A 71 35.14 17.23 14.30
C PRO A 71 35.76 15.97 13.73
N GLY A 72 36.48 16.10 12.61
CA GLY A 72 37.18 14.98 11.96
C GLY A 72 36.32 14.20 10.94
N VAL A 73 35.05 14.51 10.77
CA VAL A 73 34.20 13.92 9.70
C VAL A 73 34.50 14.61 8.38
N THR A 74 34.91 13.84 7.39
CA THR A 74 35.20 14.29 6.03
C THR A 74 34.07 13.95 5.05
N ASP A 75 33.42 12.80 5.25
CA ASP A 75 32.32 12.33 4.39
C ASP A 75 31.30 11.50 5.18
N VAL A 76 30.05 11.46 4.67
CA VAL A 76 28.95 10.71 5.30
C VAL A 76 28.20 9.89 4.24
N ILE A 77 28.24 8.57 4.38
CA ILE A 77 27.53 7.62 3.52
C ILE A 77 26.33 7.03 4.28
N ILE A 78 25.15 7.22 3.75
CA ILE A 78 23.91 6.68 4.35
C ILE A 78 23.30 5.66 3.39
N GLU A 79 23.27 4.41 3.81
CA GLU A 79 22.55 3.35 3.12
C GLU A 79 21.11 3.34 3.64
N VAL A 80 20.14 3.58 2.76
CA VAL A 80 18.72 3.62 3.16
C VAL A 80 18.06 2.30 2.82
N THR A 81 17.55 1.65 3.87
CA THR A 81 16.75 0.42 3.78
C THR A 81 15.37 0.66 4.41
N ALA A 82 14.45 -0.26 4.24
CA ALA A 82 13.16 -0.20 4.90
C ALA A 82 12.80 -1.56 5.51
N GLU A 83 12.34 -1.54 6.75
CA GLU A 83 11.79 -2.70 7.45
C GLU A 83 10.37 -2.37 7.88
N THR A 84 9.40 -3.02 7.26
CA THR A 84 8.02 -2.94 7.76
C THR A 84 7.88 -3.93 8.91
N PRO A 85 7.27 -3.53 10.06
CA PRO A 85 7.04 -4.45 11.17
C PRO A 85 6.31 -5.71 10.68
N GLN A 86 6.98 -6.86 10.76
CA GLN A 86 6.33 -8.13 10.43
C GLN A 86 5.24 -8.40 11.46
N GLN A 87 3.99 -8.40 11.01
CA GLN A 87 2.89 -8.88 11.82
C GLN A 87 3.03 -10.39 12.03
N LYS A 88 2.82 -10.84 13.27
CA LYS A 88 2.69 -12.26 13.58
C LYS A 88 1.52 -12.81 12.75
N SER A 89 1.84 -13.58 11.71
CA SER A 89 0.85 -14.26 10.88
C SER A 89 0.02 -15.22 11.74
N LEU A 90 -1.28 -15.30 11.47
CA LEU A 90 -2.10 -16.40 11.97
C LEU A 90 -1.58 -17.71 11.38
N PRO A 91 -1.71 -18.86 12.09
CA PRO A 91 -1.04 -20.12 11.74
C PRO A 91 -1.26 -20.64 10.30
N ASP A 92 -2.32 -20.22 9.64
CA ASP A 92 -2.72 -20.71 8.31
C ASP A 92 -2.49 -19.74 7.15
N ARG A 93 -1.88 -18.57 7.41
CA ARG A 93 -1.60 -17.57 6.37
C ARG A 93 -0.18 -17.71 5.84
N HIS A 94 -0.05 -17.90 4.54
CA HIS A 94 1.24 -17.98 3.88
C HIS A 94 1.53 -16.68 3.12
N GLY A 95 2.74 -16.15 3.24
CA GLY A 95 3.19 -15.00 2.47
C GLY A 95 3.27 -15.34 0.98
N VAL A 96 3.05 -14.34 0.13
CA VAL A 96 3.31 -14.46 -1.32
C VAL A 96 4.82 -14.34 -1.53
N PRO A 97 5.47 -15.30 -2.23
CA PRO A 97 6.92 -15.27 -2.42
C PRO A 97 7.40 -13.96 -3.05
N GLY A 98 8.42 -13.35 -2.49
CA GLY A 98 9.01 -12.09 -2.98
C GLY A 98 8.21 -10.82 -2.62
N VAL A 99 7.04 -10.92 -2.01
CA VAL A 99 6.19 -9.78 -1.64
C VAL A 99 6.38 -9.40 -0.18
N LYS A 100 6.78 -8.15 0.09
CA LYS A 100 7.02 -7.66 1.45
C LYS A 100 5.74 -7.28 2.17
N ASN A 101 4.85 -6.53 1.51
CA ASN A 101 3.64 -6.00 2.10
C ASN A 101 2.43 -6.23 1.19
N ILE A 102 1.34 -6.74 1.74
CA ILE A 102 0.07 -6.92 1.04
C ILE A 102 -0.93 -5.94 1.65
N ILE A 103 -1.45 -5.03 0.85
CA ILE A 103 -2.44 -4.02 1.26
C ILE A 103 -3.74 -4.27 0.50
N ALA A 104 -4.81 -4.53 1.23
CA ALA A 104 -6.14 -4.65 0.64
C ALA A 104 -6.79 -3.28 0.45
N VAL A 105 -7.52 -3.10 -0.64
CA VAL A 105 -8.45 -2.00 -0.85
C VAL A 105 -9.86 -2.57 -0.94
N SER A 106 -10.71 -2.17 -0.03
CA SER A 106 -12.04 -2.77 0.14
C SER A 106 -13.13 -1.70 0.25
N SER A 107 -14.35 -2.09 -0.01
CA SER A 107 -15.53 -1.22 0.16
C SER A 107 -16.73 -2.02 0.62
N GLY A 108 -17.63 -1.39 1.36
CA GLY A 108 -18.88 -2.00 1.82
C GLY A 108 -19.88 -2.27 0.72
N LYS A 109 -19.84 -1.52 -0.40
CA LYS A 109 -20.71 -1.67 -1.56
C LYS A 109 -19.99 -1.36 -2.87
N GLY A 110 -20.57 -1.78 -4.01
CA GLY A 110 -20.09 -1.41 -5.33
C GLY A 110 -20.35 0.06 -5.68
N GLY A 111 -19.62 0.58 -6.68
CA GLY A 111 -19.83 1.91 -7.23
C GLY A 111 -19.28 3.08 -6.39
N VAL A 112 -18.45 2.82 -5.37
CA VAL A 112 -17.81 3.88 -4.57
C VAL A 112 -16.45 4.32 -5.10
N GLY A 113 -15.98 3.73 -6.21
CA GLY A 113 -14.65 4.00 -6.79
C GLY A 113 -13.51 3.26 -6.10
N LYS A 114 -13.77 2.07 -5.54
CA LYS A 114 -12.78 1.20 -4.90
C LYS A 114 -11.58 0.93 -5.82
N SER A 115 -11.83 0.44 -7.04
CA SER A 115 -10.79 0.15 -8.04
C SER A 115 -10.02 1.39 -8.46
N THR A 116 -10.71 2.53 -8.63
CA THR A 116 -10.06 3.82 -8.89
C THR A 116 -9.04 4.15 -7.78
N VAL A 117 -9.42 3.98 -6.52
CA VAL A 117 -8.52 4.23 -5.39
C VAL A 117 -7.38 3.21 -5.38
N ALA A 118 -7.66 1.91 -5.62
CA ALA A 118 -6.63 0.86 -5.66
C ALA A 118 -5.57 1.12 -6.73
N VAL A 119 -5.99 1.41 -7.96
CA VAL A 119 -5.10 1.74 -9.09
C VAL A 119 -4.26 2.98 -8.78
N ASN A 120 -4.88 4.05 -8.27
CA ASN A 120 -4.15 5.29 -7.95
C ASN A 120 -3.15 5.10 -6.80
N ILE A 121 -3.48 4.33 -5.77
CA ILE A 121 -2.51 3.96 -4.72
C ILE A 121 -1.33 3.19 -5.31
N ALA A 122 -1.60 2.18 -6.17
CA ALA A 122 -0.54 1.39 -6.80
C ALA A 122 0.38 2.25 -7.66
N VAL A 123 -0.17 3.10 -8.52
CA VAL A 123 0.61 4.01 -9.39
C VAL A 123 1.38 5.04 -8.56
N ALA A 124 0.75 5.65 -7.55
CA ALA A 124 1.42 6.63 -6.69
C ALA A 124 2.61 6.00 -5.93
N LEU A 125 2.46 4.79 -5.40
CA LEU A 125 3.57 4.05 -4.78
C LEU A 125 4.67 3.73 -5.79
N ALA A 126 4.34 3.31 -7.03
CA ALA A 126 5.33 3.06 -8.07
C ALA A 126 6.10 4.32 -8.45
N GLN A 127 5.45 5.48 -8.48
CA GLN A 127 6.10 6.78 -8.73
C GLN A 127 7.12 7.17 -7.65
N THR A 128 7.00 6.65 -6.43
CA THR A 128 8.04 6.83 -5.39
C THR A 128 9.27 5.95 -5.58
N GLY A 129 9.28 5.09 -6.60
CA GLY A 129 10.34 4.11 -6.86
C GLY A 129 10.14 2.75 -6.17
N ALA A 130 9.01 2.53 -5.49
CA ALA A 130 8.67 1.23 -4.94
C ALA A 130 8.31 0.23 -6.06
N LYS A 131 8.63 -1.04 -5.85
CA LYS A 131 8.20 -2.14 -6.73
C LYS A 131 6.79 -2.56 -6.34
N VAL A 132 5.84 -2.36 -7.24
CA VAL A 132 4.41 -2.53 -6.93
C VAL A 132 3.74 -3.52 -7.85
N GLY A 133 2.93 -4.40 -7.25
CA GLY A 133 1.96 -5.24 -7.93
C GLY A 133 0.53 -4.82 -7.58
N LEU A 134 -0.39 -5.05 -8.50
CA LEU A 134 -1.83 -4.88 -8.32
C LEU A 134 -2.53 -6.17 -8.70
N LEU A 135 -3.28 -6.72 -7.76
CA LEU A 135 -4.15 -7.88 -7.97
C LEU A 135 -5.60 -7.40 -7.99
N ASP A 136 -6.21 -7.41 -9.17
CA ASP A 136 -7.64 -7.17 -9.32
C ASP A 136 -8.40 -8.48 -9.07
N ALA A 137 -9.00 -8.58 -7.90
CA ALA A 137 -9.78 -9.73 -7.47
C ALA A 137 -11.31 -9.50 -7.57
N ASP A 138 -11.74 -8.39 -8.20
CA ASP A 138 -13.16 -8.12 -8.44
C ASP A 138 -13.67 -8.91 -9.66
N ILE A 139 -14.32 -10.01 -9.38
CA ILE A 139 -14.78 -10.96 -10.40
C ILE A 139 -15.97 -10.44 -11.20
N TYR A 140 -16.77 -9.60 -10.57
CA TYR A 140 -18.03 -9.12 -11.15
C TYR A 140 -17.85 -7.86 -11.98
N GLY A 141 -16.73 -7.16 -11.80
CA GLY A 141 -16.43 -5.93 -12.52
C GLY A 141 -14.94 -5.63 -12.53
N PRO A 142 -14.12 -6.48 -13.17
CA PRO A 142 -12.69 -6.28 -13.23
C PRO A 142 -12.39 -5.07 -14.13
N ASN A 143 -12.05 -3.94 -13.52
CA ASN A 143 -11.85 -2.67 -14.22
C ASN A 143 -10.39 -2.20 -14.25
N ASP A 144 -9.50 -2.79 -13.45
CA ASP A 144 -8.11 -2.36 -13.34
C ASP A 144 -7.34 -2.43 -14.67
N PRO A 145 -7.54 -3.45 -15.55
CA PRO A 145 -6.93 -3.47 -16.88
C PRO A 145 -7.29 -2.24 -17.71
N THR A 146 -8.57 -1.84 -17.71
CA THR A 146 -9.02 -0.67 -18.46
C THR A 146 -8.42 0.62 -17.90
N MET A 147 -8.37 0.76 -16.58
CA MET A 147 -7.79 1.94 -15.91
C MET A 147 -6.28 2.09 -16.14
N LEU A 148 -5.57 0.96 -16.31
CA LEU A 148 -4.14 0.96 -16.61
C LEU A 148 -3.82 0.91 -18.11
N GLY A 149 -4.82 0.96 -19.01
CA GLY A 149 -4.60 0.89 -20.45
C GLY A 149 -4.10 -0.48 -20.92
N LEU A 150 -4.54 -1.56 -20.28
CA LEU A 150 -4.13 -2.95 -20.53
C LEU A 150 -5.30 -3.85 -20.95
N SER A 151 -6.43 -3.28 -21.42
CA SER A 151 -7.64 -4.03 -21.76
C SER A 151 -7.43 -5.11 -22.85
N ASP A 152 -6.53 -4.83 -23.81
CA ASP A 152 -6.23 -5.72 -24.93
C ASP A 152 -5.00 -6.60 -24.66
N THR A 153 -4.55 -6.69 -23.41
CA THR A 153 -3.35 -7.46 -23.05
C THR A 153 -3.74 -8.91 -22.74
N GLU A 154 -3.13 -9.85 -23.44
CA GLU A 154 -3.20 -11.26 -23.08
C GLU A 154 -2.17 -11.60 -22.01
N ILE A 155 -2.58 -12.38 -21.01
CA ILE A 155 -1.64 -12.91 -20.03
C ILE A 155 -0.86 -14.08 -20.64
N ASN A 156 0.46 -13.98 -20.61
CA ASN A 156 1.34 -15.07 -20.97
C ASN A 156 1.35 -16.13 -19.87
N VAL A 157 1.21 -17.37 -20.27
CA VAL A 157 1.36 -18.53 -19.38
C VAL A 157 2.61 -19.30 -19.81
N ARG A 158 3.57 -19.41 -18.91
CA ARG A 158 4.77 -20.20 -19.14
C ARG A 158 4.73 -21.45 -18.27
N SER A 159 4.85 -22.62 -18.92
CA SER A 159 5.00 -23.88 -18.19
C SER A 159 6.46 -24.10 -17.80
N SER A 160 6.74 -24.19 -16.50
CA SER A 160 8.05 -24.53 -15.94
C SER A 160 7.90 -25.62 -14.89
N ASP A 161 8.65 -26.70 -15.01
CA ASP A 161 8.65 -27.84 -14.08
C ASP A 161 7.25 -28.47 -13.84
N GLY A 162 6.40 -28.46 -14.89
CA GLY A 162 5.03 -28.99 -14.83
C GLY A 162 4.04 -28.10 -14.08
N ARG A 163 4.39 -26.82 -13.84
CA ARG A 163 3.52 -25.80 -13.28
C ARG A 163 3.34 -24.65 -14.26
N ASP A 164 2.13 -24.18 -14.39
CA ASP A 164 1.83 -23.00 -15.17
C ASP A 164 2.08 -21.75 -14.32
N ILE A 165 2.95 -20.87 -14.81
CA ILE A 165 3.33 -19.61 -14.18
C ILE A 165 2.76 -18.49 -15.05
N LEU A 166 1.99 -17.61 -14.44
CA LEU A 166 1.40 -16.43 -15.08
C LEU A 166 2.40 -15.26 -15.06
N GLU A 167 2.63 -14.66 -16.23
CA GLU A 167 3.42 -13.43 -16.32
C GLU A 167 2.49 -12.23 -16.15
N PRO A 168 2.71 -11.34 -15.14
CA PRO A 168 1.85 -10.19 -14.94
C PRO A 168 2.01 -9.18 -16.09
N ALA A 169 0.91 -8.57 -16.52
CA ALA A 169 0.95 -7.40 -17.39
C ALA A 169 1.66 -6.24 -16.67
N PHE A 170 2.21 -5.27 -17.43
CA PHE A 170 2.97 -4.18 -16.85
C PHE A 170 2.66 -2.86 -17.54
N ASN A 171 2.21 -1.86 -16.78
CA ASN A 171 2.08 -0.48 -17.22
C ASN A 171 2.18 0.48 -16.02
N HIS A 172 2.51 1.74 -16.26
CA HIS A 172 2.65 2.80 -15.24
C HIS A 172 3.53 2.41 -14.02
N GLY A 173 4.52 1.53 -14.22
CA GLY A 173 5.38 1.04 -13.12
C GLY A 173 4.75 -0.03 -12.23
N VAL A 174 3.56 -0.53 -12.59
CA VAL A 174 2.78 -1.51 -11.81
C VAL A 174 2.66 -2.83 -12.56
N LYS A 175 2.94 -3.95 -11.89
CA LYS A 175 2.62 -5.29 -12.37
C LYS A 175 1.15 -5.59 -12.09
N LEU A 176 0.37 -5.94 -13.10
CA LEU A 176 -1.07 -6.22 -12.97
C LEU A 176 -1.39 -7.67 -13.28
N VAL A 177 -2.19 -8.29 -12.41
CA VAL A 177 -2.98 -9.49 -12.72
C VAL A 177 -4.44 -9.21 -12.36
N SER A 178 -5.34 -9.55 -13.28
CA SER A 178 -6.78 -9.29 -13.12
C SER A 178 -7.60 -10.52 -13.50
N MET A 179 -8.71 -10.67 -12.81
CA MET A 179 -9.76 -11.62 -13.23
C MET A 179 -10.26 -11.30 -14.64
N GLY A 180 -10.21 -10.04 -15.07
CA GLY A 180 -10.60 -9.59 -16.39
C GLY A 180 -9.80 -10.22 -17.54
N PHE A 181 -8.58 -10.65 -17.29
CA PHE A 181 -7.77 -11.35 -18.30
C PHE A 181 -8.18 -12.81 -18.55
N LEU A 182 -8.97 -13.39 -17.63
CA LEU A 182 -9.43 -14.77 -17.71
C LEU A 182 -10.89 -14.89 -18.17
N ILE A 183 -11.59 -13.78 -18.27
CA ILE A 183 -13.02 -13.73 -18.59
C ILE A 183 -13.16 -13.18 -20.01
N ASP A 184 -13.78 -13.96 -20.88
CA ASP A 184 -14.26 -13.46 -22.17
C ASP A 184 -15.37 -12.42 -21.89
N GLN A 185 -15.21 -11.19 -22.38
CA GLN A 185 -16.15 -10.09 -22.10
C GLN A 185 -17.57 -10.39 -22.60
N ASP A 186 -17.71 -11.29 -23.56
CA ASP A 186 -19.00 -11.66 -24.17
C ASP A 186 -19.67 -12.89 -23.54
N GLN A 187 -19.01 -13.57 -22.59
CA GLN A 187 -19.55 -14.77 -21.95
C GLN A 187 -19.73 -14.61 -20.44
N PRO A 188 -20.97 -14.70 -19.92
CA PRO A 188 -21.18 -14.69 -18.49
C PRO A 188 -20.60 -15.96 -17.84
N VAL A 189 -19.56 -15.81 -17.06
CA VAL A 189 -18.97 -16.91 -16.28
C VAL A 189 -19.64 -16.98 -14.91
N ILE A 190 -20.27 -18.10 -14.60
CA ILE A 190 -20.85 -18.36 -13.29
C ILE A 190 -19.77 -18.95 -12.39
N TRP A 191 -19.16 -18.10 -11.55
CA TRP A 191 -18.18 -18.51 -10.56
C TRP A 191 -18.85 -19.19 -9.36
N ARG A 192 -18.49 -20.44 -9.09
CA ARG A 192 -18.85 -21.10 -7.84
C ARG A 192 -17.74 -20.89 -6.82
N GLY A 193 -18.09 -20.78 -5.53
CA GLY A 193 -17.13 -20.48 -4.44
C GLY A 193 -15.82 -21.30 -4.47
N PRO A 194 -15.84 -22.64 -4.65
CA PRO A 194 -14.61 -23.43 -4.73
C PRO A 194 -13.69 -23.09 -5.92
N MET A 195 -14.27 -22.77 -7.09
CA MET A 195 -13.51 -22.36 -8.28
C MET A 195 -12.84 -21.01 -8.04
N LEU A 196 -13.57 -20.07 -7.45
CA LEU A 196 -13.06 -18.75 -7.07
C LEU A 196 -11.86 -18.84 -6.16
N ASN A 197 -11.94 -19.65 -5.11
CA ASN A 197 -10.84 -19.88 -4.20
C ASN A 197 -9.58 -20.44 -4.90
N GLY A 198 -9.79 -21.31 -5.91
CA GLY A 198 -8.71 -21.83 -6.74
C GLY A 198 -8.00 -20.76 -7.53
N VAL A 199 -8.74 -19.90 -8.23
CA VAL A 199 -8.17 -18.79 -9.03
C VAL A 199 -7.48 -17.75 -8.16
N ILE A 200 -8.06 -17.38 -7.03
CA ILE A 200 -7.43 -16.46 -6.08
C ILE A 200 -6.07 -17.01 -5.62
N ARG A 201 -6.00 -18.30 -5.27
CA ARG A 201 -4.73 -18.95 -4.90
C ARG A 201 -3.74 -18.98 -6.05
N GLN A 202 -4.21 -19.22 -7.27
CA GLN A 202 -3.38 -19.20 -8.47
C GLN A 202 -2.77 -17.80 -8.67
N PHE A 203 -3.53 -16.74 -8.54
CA PHE A 203 -3.05 -15.38 -8.67
C PHE A 203 -2.08 -14.96 -7.57
N LEU A 204 -2.23 -15.49 -6.37
CA LEU A 204 -1.31 -15.21 -5.29
C LEU A 204 0.01 -15.97 -5.43
N TYR A 205 -0.01 -17.24 -5.87
CA TYR A 205 1.14 -18.15 -5.75
C TYR A 205 1.71 -18.68 -7.07
N GLN A 206 0.99 -18.51 -8.20
CA GLN A 206 1.44 -18.96 -9.53
C GLN A 206 1.67 -17.81 -10.50
N VAL A 207 1.77 -16.57 -9.98
CA VAL A 207 2.16 -15.38 -10.74
C VAL A 207 3.63 -15.09 -10.47
N GLU A 208 4.38 -14.72 -11.50
CA GLU A 208 5.76 -14.27 -11.39
C GLU A 208 5.82 -12.81 -10.87
N TRP A 209 5.38 -12.62 -9.63
CA TRP A 209 5.43 -11.30 -9.00
C TRP A 209 6.86 -10.78 -8.86
N GLY A 210 7.85 -11.68 -8.62
CA GLY A 210 9.22 -11.32 -8.30
C GLY A 210 9.30 -10.56 -6.98
N GLU A 211 10.35 -9.74 -6.82
CA GLU A 211 10.51 -8.91 -5.63
C GLU A 211 9.59 -7.70 -5.70
N LEU A 212 8.62 -7.61 -4.79
CA LEU A 212 7.70 -6.48 -4.63
C LEU A 212 7.82 -5.88 -3.23
N ASP A 213 7.79 -4.55 -3.15
CA ASP A 213 7.64 -3.82 -1.89
C ASP A 213 6.19 -3.84 -1.43
N TYR A 214 5.26 -3.73 -2.39
CA TYR A 214 3.81 -3.75 -2.15
C TYR A 214 3.07 -4.59 -3.18
N LEU A 215 2.11 -5.39 -2.71
CA LEU A 215 1.05 -5.96 -3.53
C LEU A 215 -0.27 -5.33 -3.07
N ILE A 216 -0.84 -4.49 -3.90
CA ILE A 216 -2.17 -3.94 -3.69
C ILE A 216 -3.19 -4.96 -4.17
N VAL A 217 -4.20 -5.24 -3.35
CA VAL A 217 -5.27 -6.18 -3.70
C VAL A 217 -6.58 -5.40 -3.78
N ASP A 218 -7.09 -5.21 -5.00
CA ASP A 218 -8.43 -4.67 -5.22
C ASP A 218 -9.45 -5.76 -4.94
N MET A 219 -10.13 -5.64 -3.78
CA MET A 219 -11.04 -6.66 -3.26
C MET A 219 -12.40 -6.59 -3.96
N PRO A 220 -13.14 -7.70 -4.12
CA PRO A 220 -14.54 -7.62 -4.52
C PRO A 220 -15.33 -6.77 -3.53
N PRO A 221 -16.42 -6.08 -3.95
CA PRO A 221 -17.22 -5.26 -3.04
C PRO A 221 -18.01 -6.09 -2.04
N GLY A 222 -18.36 -5.49 -0.89
CA GLY A 222 -19.19 -6.12 0.14
C GLY A 222 -18.38 -6.86 1.22
N THR A 223 -18.95 -7.90 1.80
CA THR A 223 -18.36 -8.72 2.90
C THR A 223 -18.52 -10.22 2.64
N GLY A 224 -18.50 -10.62 1.37
CA GLY A 224 -18.77 -12.00 0.94
C GLY A 224 -17.57 -12.94 1.05
N ASP A 225 -17.79 -14.19 0.63
CA ASP A 225 -16.83 -15.29 0.74
C ASP A 225 -15.49 -15.01 0.04
N ALA A 226 -15.49 -14.27 -1.07
CA ALA A 226 -14.28 -13.92 -1.79
C ALA A 226 -13.35 -13.04 -0.96
N GLN A 227 -13.91 -12.04 -0.24
CA GLN A 227 -13.14 -11.21 0.67
C GLN A 227 -12.58 -12.02 1.85
N LEU A 228 -13.40 -12.90 2.42
CA LEU A 228 -12.98 -13.79 3.52
C LEU A 228 -11.83 -14.69 3.06
N THR A 229 -11.95 -15.29 1.87
CA THR A 229 -10.92 -16.17 1.31
C THR A 229 -9.59 -15.46 1.10
N LEU A 230 -9.61 -14.29 0.47
CA LEU A 230 -8.41 -13.47 0.26
C LEU A 230 -7.77 -13.09 1.60
N THR A 231 -8.59 -12.63 2.56
CA THR A 231 -8.11 -12.21 3.88
C THR A 231 -7.52 -13.35 4.69
N GLN A 232 -8.01 -14.57 4.49
CA GLN A 232 -7.50 -15.77 5.16
C GLN A 232 -6.29 -16.39 4.45
N ALA A 233 -6.15 -16.18 3.14
CA ALA A 233 -5.07 -16.76 2.35
C ALA A 233 -3.70 -16.15 2.64
N VAL A 234 -3.62 -14.83 2.85
CA VAL A 234 -2.35 -14.11 3.00
C VAL A 234 -2.30 -13.22 4.24
N PRO A 235 -1.12 -12.98 4.82
CA PRO A 235 -0.92 -12.01 5.89
C PRO A 235 -0.98 -10.59 5.31
N MET A 236 -2.13 -9.92 5.45
CA MET A 236 -2.29 -8.54 5.00
C MET A 236 -1.63 -7.58 5.98
N ALA A 237 -0.79 -6.67 5.49
CA ALA A 237 -0.21 -5.58 6.27
C ALA A 237 -1.30 -4.59 6.74
N GLY A 238 -2.37 -4.47 5.96
CA GLY A 238 -3.55 -3.71 6.36
C GLY A 238 -4.58 -3.60 5.25
N VAL A 239 -5.68 -2.90 5.57
CA VAL A 239 -6.76 -2.61 4.62
C VAL A 239 -7.09 -1.13 4.58
N VAL A 240 -7.29 -0.59 3.39
CA VAL A 240 -7.87 0.72 3.12
C VAL A 240 -9.35 0.53 2.81
N ILE A 241 -10.21 1.26 3.50
CA ILE A 241 -11.67 1.20 3.29
C ILE A 241 -12.10 2.40 2.45
N VAL A 242 -12.68 2.15 1.30
CA VAL A 242 -13.22 3.19 0.41
C VAL A 242 -14.71 3.35 0.63
N THR A 243 -15.14 4.58 0.80
CA THR A 243 -16.56 4.96 0.99
C THR A 243 -16.88 6.24 0.23
N THR A 244 -18.15 6.62 0.21
CA THR A 244 -18.63 7.93 -0.24
C THR A 244 -19.35 8.62 0.92
N PRO A 245 -19.61 9.95 0.88
CA PRO A 245 -20.28 10.68 1.98
C PRO A 245 -21.68 10.18 2.31
N GLN A 246 -22.33 9.45 1.39
CA GLN A 246 -23.71 8.97 1.55
C GLN A 246 -23.87 8.03 2.74
N THR A 247 -24.90 8.23 3.54
CA THR A 247 -25.18 7.43 4.76
C THR A 247 -25.23 5.93 4.51
N VAL A 248 -25.82 5.49 3.38
CA VAL A 248 -25.90 4.05 3.03
C VAL A 248 -24.52 3.47 2.82
N SER A 249 -23.61 4.19 2.12
CA SER A 249 -22.23 3.75 1.91
C SER A 249 -21.46 3.60 3.23
N LEU A 250 -21.66 4.53 4.15
CA LEU A 250 -21.02 4.51 5.46
C LEU A 250 -21.48 3.33 6.31
N LEU A 251 -22.77 2.98 6.29
CA LEU A 251 -23.31 1.83 7.02
C LEU A 251 -22.68 0.51 6.53
N ASP A 252 -22.54 0.34 5.22
CA ASP A 252 -21.94 -0.86 4.66
C ASP A 252 -20.42 -0.91 4.88
N SER A 253 -19.73 0.23 4.78
CA SER A 253 -18.31 0.35 5.10
C SER A 253 -17.99 -0.03 6.55
N ARG A 254 -18.87 0.31 7.50
CA ARG A 254 -18.76 -0.11 8.91
C ARG A 254 -18.79 -1.63 9.07
N LYS A 255 -19.64 -2.33 8.30
CA LYS A 255 -19.71 -3.80 8.35
C LYS A 255 -18.40 -4.40 7.84
N GLY A 256 -17.91 -3.90 6.68
CA GLY A 256 -16.63 -4.33 6.12
C GLY A 256 -15.46 -4.10 7.09
N LEU A 257 -15.37 -2.91 7.69
CA LEU A 257 -14.32 -2.58 8.65
C LEU A 257 -14.32 -3.53 9.85
N ARG A 258 -15.48 -3.78 10.44
CA ARG A 258 -15.62 -4.71 11.58
C ARG A 258 -15.22 -6.14 11.22
N MET A 259 -15.50 -6.59 9.98
CA MET A 259 -15.05 -7.88 9.49
C MET A 259 -13.52 -7.98 9.49
N PHE A 260 -12.81 -6.98 8.98
CA PHE A 260 -11.35 -6.97 8.98
C PHE A 260 -10.78 -6.94 10.41
N GLN A 261 -11.37 -6.17 11.30
CA GLN A 261 -10.98 -6.15 12.72
C GLN A 261 -11.15 -7.52 13.38
N GLN A 262 -12.27 -8.23 13.13
CA GLN A 262 -12.50 -9.59 13.64
C GLN A 262 -11.48 -10.60 13.07
N LEU A 263 -10.99 -10.39 11.86
CA LEU A 263 -9.96 -11.21 11.23
C LEU A 263 -8.53 -10.77 11.60
N ASN A 264 -8.38 -9.85 12.56
CA ASN A 264 -7.11 -9.29 12.99
C ASN A 264 -6.28 -8.69 11.82
N VAL A 265 -6.95 -8.06 10.86
CA VAL A 265 -6.30 -7.25 9.82
C VAL A 265 -6.35 -5.79 10.27
N PRO A 266 -5.21 -5.08 10.33
CA PRO A 266 -5.18 -3.67 10.65
C PRO A 266 -5.95 -2.85 9.62
N VAL A 267 -6.78 -1.93 10.10
CA VAL A 267 -7.40 -0.94 9.23
C VAL A 267 -6.48 0.27 9.15
N LEU A 268 -5.87 0.49 7.98
CA LEU A 268 -4.97 1.62 7.73
C LEU A 268 -5.71 2.95 7.75
N GLY A 269 -6.95 2.94 7.28
CA GLY A 269 -7.83 4.09 7.36
C GLY A 269 -8.96 4.06 6.34
N ILE A 270 -9.68 5.17 6.26
CA ILE A 270 -10.82 5.40 5.36
C ILE A 270 -10.42 6.42 4.30
N VAL A 271 -10.75 6.15 3.04
CA VAL A 271 -10.75 7.12 1.93
C VAL A 271 -12.20 7.47 1.63
N GLU A 272 -12.57 8.74 1.77
CA GLU A 272 -13.85 9.26 1.31
C GLU A 272 -13.72 9.71 -0.14
N ASN A 273 -14.19 8.88 -1.05
CA ASN A 273 -14.20 9.18 -2.49
C ASN A 273 -15.49 9.92 -2.88
N MET A 274 -15.45 10.64 -4.00
CA MET A 274 -16.57 11.50 -4.46
C MET A 274 -17.01 12.47 -3.36
N SER A 275 -16.04 12.98 -2.59
CA SER A 275 -16.30 13.76 -1.38
C SER A 275 -16.93 15.11 -1.71
N TYR A 276 -16.47 15.73 -2.79
CA TYR A 276 -16.94 17.00 -3.28
C TYR A 276 -16.66 17.15 -4.77
N PHE A 277 -17.24 18.19 -5.39
CA PHE A 277 -17.02 18.56 -6.78
C PHE A 277 -16.60 20.02 -6.88
N ILE A 278 -15.56 20.28 -7.65
CA ILE A 278 -15.09 21.62 -7.99
C ILE A 278 -15.30 21.82 -9.49
N PRO A 279 -16.21 22.72 -9.93
CA PRO A 279 -16.39 22.99 -11.34
C PRO A 279 -15.14 23.63 -11.96
N PRO A 280 -14.70 23.21 -13.15
CA PRO A 280 -13.52 23.78 -13.81
C PRO A 280 -13.61 25.28 -14.11
N ASP A 281 -14.83 25.79 -14.35
CA ASP A 281 -15.14 27.21 -14.61
C ASP A 281 -15.30 28.04 -13.33
N GLN A 282 -15.36 27.42 -12.15
CA GLN A 282 -15.52 28.08 -10.86
C GLN A 282 -14.65 27.41 -9.79
N PRO A 283 -13.31 27.51 -9.87
CA PRO A 283 -12.39 26.77 -8.99
C PRO A 283 -12.48 27.17 -7.51
N ASP A 284 -13.07 28.33 -7.21
CA ASP A 284 -13.29 28.79 -5.83
C ASP A 284 -14.58 28.23 -5.20
N LYS A 285 -15.37 27.45 -5.95
CA LYS A 285 -16.62 26.88 -5.45
C LYS A 285 -16.49 25.37 -5.29
N GLN A 286 -16.95 24.89 -4.15
CA GLN A 286 -17.06 23.47 -3.84
C GLN A 286 -18.51 23.09 -3.64
N TYR A 287 -18.93 21.96 -4.20
CA TYR A 287 -20.28 21.41 -4.06
C TYR A 287 -20.23 20.03 -3.44
N ASP A 288 -20.93 19.85 -2.32
CA ASP A 288 -21.03 18.58 -1.61
C ASP A 288 -22.22 17.75 -2.16
N ILE A 289 -22.06 17.24 -3.40
CA ILE A 289 -23.15 16.59 -4.15
C ILE A 289 -23.77 15.42 -3.39
N PHE A 290 -22.95 14.66 -2.66
CA PHE A 290 -23.39 13.48 -1.90
C PHE A 290 -23.43 13.71 -0.38
N GLY A 291 -23.39 14.97 0.07
CA GLY A 291 -23.21 15.35 1.46
C GLY A 291 -21.75 15.52 1.82
N SER A 292 -21.45 15.85 3.07
CA SER A 292 -20.10 16.12 3.56
C SER A 292 -19.81 15.50 4.90
N GLY A 293 -18.50 15.23 5.15
CA GLY A 293 -17.98 14.80 6.45
C GLY A 293 -18.37 13.40 6.91
N GLY A 294 -19.00 12.59 6.04
CA GLY A 294 -19.44 11.24 6.39
C GLY A 294 -18.27 10.30 6.72
N GLY A 295 -17.22 10.35 5.90
CA GLY A 295 -15.99 9.54 6.12
C GLY A 295 -15.25 9.97 7.39
N SER A 296 -15.15 11.28 7.64
CA SER A 296 -14.55 11.81 8.87
C SER A 296 -15.29 11.34 10.12
N LYS A 297 -16.62 11.41 10.09
CA LYS A 297 -17.47 10.92 11.17
C LYS A 297 -17.29 9.42 11.39
N ALA A 298 -17.29 8.63 10.30
CA ALA A 298 -17.08 7.19 10.38
C ALA A 298 -15.69 6.85 10.92
N ALA A 299 -14.64 7.55 10.47
CA ALA A 299 -13.27 7.38 10.97
C ALA A 299 -13.17 7.63 12.47
N THR A 300 -13.76 8.72 12.96
CA THR A 300 -13.80 9.06 14.38
C THR A 300 -14.56 8.02 15.20
N GLU A 301 -15.75 7.61 14.77
CA GLU A 301 -16.59 6.65 15.47
C GLU A 301 -15.98 5.23 15.51
N LEU A 302 -15.18 4.87 14.52
CA LEU A 302 -14.55 3.56 14.40
C LEU A 302 -13.11 3.54 14.92
N GLY A 303 -12.57 4.70 15.34
CA GLY A 303 -11.23 4.81 15.89
C GLY A 303 -10.12 4.52 14.87
N VAL A 304 -10.34 4.89 13.59
CA VAL A 304 -9.38 4.69 12.49
C VAL A 304 -9.06 6.02 11.80
N PRO A 305 -7.90 6.19 11.14
CA PRO A 305 -7.57 7.41 10.40
C PRO A 305 -8.51 7.67 9.23
N LEU A 306 -8.82 8.95 8.94
CA LEU A 306 -9.25 9.40 7.62
C LEU A 306 -8.00 9.68 6.79
N LEU A 307 -7.76 8.88 5.74
CA LEU A 307 -6.58 9.02 4.88
C LEU A 307 -6.70 10.20 3.91
N GLY A 308 -7.91 10.52 3.51
CA GLY A 308 -8.17 11.64 2.62
C GLY A 308 -9.57 11.65 2.06
N CYS A 309 -9.89 12.81 1.43
CA CYS A 309 -11.11 13.04 0.67
C CYS A 309 -10.72 13.26 -0.79
N VAL A 310 -11.31 12.48 -1.70
CA VAL A 310 -11.03 12.54 -3.13
C VAL A 310 -12.21 13.21 -3.83
N PRO A 311 -11.98 14.27 -4.63
CA PRO A 311 -13.04 14.97 -5.35
C PRO A 311 -13.59 14.17 -6.52
N LEU A 312 -14.74 14.62 -7.03
CA LEU A 312 -15.16 14.36 -8.40
C LEU A 312 -14.48 15.38 -9.30
N GLU A 313 -13.86 14.91 -10.37
CA GLU A 313 -13.23 15.76 -11.39
C GLU A 313 -13.85 15.48 -12.76
N ILE A 314 -13.94 16.54 -13.59
CA ILE A 314 -14.28 16.44 -15.01
C ILE A 314 -12.95 16.44 -15.76
N SER A 315 -12.58 15.29 -16.34
CA SER A 315 -11.40 15.13 -17.18
C SER A 315 -11.74 15.41 -18.66
#